data_9690d308097ea8e8881ec3ca87e3694f
#
_entry.id   9690d308097ea8e8881ec3ca87e3694f
#
_cell.length_a   1.000
_cell.length_b   1.000
_cell.length_c   1.000
_cell.angle_alpha   90.00
_cell.angle_beta   90.00
_cell.angle_gamma   90.00
#
_symmetry.space_group_name_H-M   'P 1'
#
loop_
_entity.id
_entity.type
_entity.pdbx_description
1 polymer ?
#
loop_
_entity_poly.entity_id
_entity_poly.type
_entity_poly.pdbx_seq_one_letter_code
_entity_poly.pdbx_strand_id
1 'polypeptide(L)'
;IRGFCLSRGLGDVYKRQDLKAATAALRAASGLSECETIRKEGAPIPLRPLDRWDNGRDVVLAGDAAGVVAPSSGEGIYYAMAGGRVAATAAQAALASGKASDLKLARKLFMKEHKMVFKVLRSMQDAYYKSDERRERFVSLCHDIDVQRLTFEAYMNKKLVRARPMAHLRIGVKNVAHLLRLVPATYG
;
A
#
# COMPACT_ATOMS: atom_id res chain seq x y z
N ILE A 1 20.82 14.42 0.30
CA ILE A 1 20.08 13.14 0.31
C ILE A 1 19.79 12.77 -1.14
N ARG A 2 20.78 12.21 -1.82
CA ARG A 2 20.62 11.61 -3.15
C ARG A 2 20.36 10.12 -2.97
N GLY A 3 19.25 9.62 -3.51
CA GLY A 3 19.01 8.19 -3.66
C GLY A 3 17.77 7.65 -2.99
N PHE A 4 16.64 8.36 -3.02
CA PHE A 4 15.36 7.68 -2.84
C PHE A 4 15.10 6.86 -4.11
N CYS A 5 15.33 5.57 -4.00
CA CYS A 5 15.02 4.62 -5.06
C CYS A 5 13.50 4.61 -5.22
N LEU A 6 13.03 5.32 -6.23
CA LEU A 6 11.66 5.28 -6.71
C LEU A 6 11.26 3.81 -6.90
N SER A 7 10.21 3.37 -6.25
CA SER A 7 9.66 2.04 -6.48
C SER A 7 9.30 1.93 -7.96
N ARG A 8 10.06 1.12 -8.69
CA ARG A 8 9.90 0.90 -10.14
C ARG A 8 8.55 0.29 -10.55
N GLY A 9 7.57 0.21 -9.65
CA GLY A 9 6.28 -0.43 -9.91
C GLY A 9 5.10 0.52 -10.09
N LEU A 10 5.22 1.81 -9.71
CA LEU A 10 4.17 2.81 -9.92
C LEU A 10 4.60 3.91 -10.91
N GLY A 11 5.88 3.98 -11.25
CA GLY A 11 6.41 4.97 -12.19
C GLY A 11 5.87 4.83 -13.62
N ASP A 12 5.36 3.66 -13.98
CA ASP A 12 4.84 3.41 -15.33
C ASP A 12 3.34 3.71 -15.48
N VAL A 13 2.58 3.86 -14.37
CA VAL A 13 1.14 4.08 -14.44
C VAL A 13 0.79 5.57 -14.49
N TYR A 14 1.61 6.45 -13.89
CA TYR A 14 1.43 7.90 -13.96
C TYR A 14 2.77 8.58 -14.19
N LYS A 15 3.08 8.90 -15.44
CA LYS A 15 4.18 9.80 -15.73
C LYS A 15 3.93 11.14 -15.01
N ARG A 16 4.97 11.77 -14.47
CA ARG A 16 4.87 13.07 -13.77
C ARG A 16 4.12 14.14 -14.58
N GLN A 17 4.15 14.04 -15.90
CA GLN A 17 3.43 14.92 -16.82
C GLN A 17 1.92 14.70 -16.75
N ASP A 18 1.46 13.47 -16.64
CA ASP A 18 0.03 13.13 -16.61
C ASP A 18 -0.62 13.65 -15.32
N LEU A 19 0.07 13.58 -14.19
CA LEU A 19 -0.42 14.09 -12.91
C LEU A 19 -0.56 15.62 -12.91
N LYS A 20 0.38 16.34 -13.54
CA LYS A 20 0.30 17.80 -13.68
C LYS A 20 -0.86 18.20 -14.60
N ALA A 21 -1.02 17.50 -15.72
CA ALA A 21 -2.12 17.74 -16.64
C ALA A 21 -3.48 17.44 -15.98
N ALA A 22 -3.59 16.32 -15.27
CA ALA A 22 -4.79 15.95 -14.52
C ALA A 22 -5.14 16.99 -13.44
N THR A 23 -4.15 17.50 -12.72
CA THR A 23 -4.35 18.56 -11.72
C THR A 23 -4.82 19.87 -12.37
N ALA A 24 -4.24 20.24 -13.50
CA ALA A 24 -4.66 21.43 -14.24
C ALA A 24 -6.09 21.28 -14.78
N ALA A 25 -6.43 20.13 -15.34
CA ALA A 25 -7.78 19.82 -15.82
C ALA A 25 -8.82 19.88 -14.68
N LEU A 26 -8.48 19.31 -13.53
CA LEU A 26 -9.35 19.36 -12.35
C LEU A 26 -9.58 20.80 -11.86
N ARG A 27 -8.54 21.62 -11.82
CA ARG A 27 -8.66 23.05 -11.48
C ARG A 27 -9.59 23.78 -12.44
N ALA A 28 -9.42 23.53 -13.75
CA ALA A 28 -10.28 24.14 -14.78
C ALA A 28 -11.74 23.72 -14.60
N ALA A 29 -11.98 22.42 -14.44
CA ALA A 29 -13.33 21.88 -14.23
C ALA A 29 -14.00 22.41 -12.95
N SER A 30 -13.20 22.76 -11.94
CA SER A 30 -13.69 23.32 -10.66
C SER A 30 -13.77 24.85 -10.63
N GLY A 31 -13.54 25.53 -11.75
CA GLY A 31 -13.56 27.00 -11.82
C GLY A 31 -12.42 27.70 -11.07
N LEU A 32 -11.32 26.95 -10.78
CA LEU A 32 -10.20 27.44 -9.99
C LEU A 32 -8.98 27.85 -10.84
N SER A 33 -9.14 27.99 -12.16
CA SER A 33 -8.03 28.31 -13.07
C SER A 33 -7.36 29.65 -12.75
N GLU A 34 -8.16 30.67 -12.42
CA GLU A 34 -7.70 32.02 -12.12
C GLU A 34 -7.25 32.20 -10.65
N CYS A 35 -7.41 31.16 -9.82
CA CYS A 35 -6.99 31.23 -8.43
C CYS A 35 -5.47 31.19 -8.31
N GLU A 36 -4.90 32.03 -7.43
CA GLU A 36 -3.48 31.99 -7.11
C GLU A 36 -3.08 30.63 -6.54
N THR A 37 -1.94 30.14 -6.96
CA THR A 37 -1.36 28.93 -6.40
C THR A 37 -0.42 29.27 -5.25
N ILE A 38 -0.87 29.09 -4.03
CA ILE A 38 -0.07 29.36 -2.83
C ILE A 38 1.11 28.39 -2.74
N ARG A 39 0.86 27.07 -2.98
CA ARG A 39 1.89 26.04 -2.86
C ARG A 39 1.59 24.84 -3.75
N LYS A 40 2.61 24.26 -4.36
CA LYS A 40 2.52 22.99 -5.10
C LYS A 40 3.32 21.92 -4.39
N GLU A 41 2.67 20.84 -3.99
CA GLU A 41 3.29 19.72 -3.33
C GLU A 41 2.92 18.42 -4.03
N GLY A 42 3.79 17.45 -3.91
CA GLY A 42 3.54 16.11 -4.40
C GLY A 42 4.66 15.18 -3.93
N ALA A 43 4.27 13.99 -3.51
CA ALA A 43 5.19 12.93 -3.12
C ALA A 43 4.70 11.59 -3.67
N PRO A 44 5.60 10.66 -4.01
CA PRO A 44 5.20 9.30 -4.34
C PRO A 44 4.67 8.61 -3.09
N ILE A 45 3.60 7.82 -3.25
CA ILE A 45 3.08 6.98 -2.18
C ILE A 45 4.01 5.76 -2.01
N PRO A 46 4.65 5.56 -0.85
CA PRO A 46 5.63 4.50 -0.66
C PRO A 46 4.94 3.16 -0.30
N LEU A 47 4.62 2.36 -1.30
CA LEU A 47 3.86 1.11 -1.19
C LEU A 47 4.73 -0.13 -0.87
N ARG A 48 6.01 0.07 -0.51
CA ARG A 48 6.93 -1.02 -0.22
C ARG A 48 7.74 -0.72 1.03
N PRO A 49 7.58 -1.52 2.10
CA PRO A 49 8.41 -1.38 3.29
C PRO A 49 9.90 -1.45 2.94
N LEU A 50 10.65 -0.50 3.45
CA LEU A 50 12.11 -0.46 3.27
C LEU A 50 12.76 -1.66 3.96
N ASP A 51 13.89 -2.11 3.42
CA ASP A 51 14.67 -3.20 4.01
C ASP A 51 15.35 -2.80 5.30
N ARG A 52 15.62 -1.51 5.49
CA ARG A 52 16.21 -0.94 6.67
C ARG A 52 15.44 0.31 7.12
N TRP A 53 15.10 0.37 8.41
CA TRP A 53 14.34 1.47 9.02
C TRP A 53 15.17 2.31 9.98
N ASP A 54 16.42 2.01 10.16
CA ASP A 54 17.34 2.72 11.05
C ASP A 54 18.66 3.09 10.34
N ASN A 55 19.37 4.08 10.86
CA ASN A 55 20.69 4.43 10.38
C ASN A 55 21.82 3.73 11.16
N GLY A 56 21.47 2.88 12.12
CA GLY A 56 22.42 2.18 13.00
C GLY A 56 23.05 3.08 14.07
N ARG A 57 22.53 4.30 14.30
CA ARG A 57 23.03 5.25 15.30
C ARG A 57 21.90 5.87 16.13
N ASP A 58 21.09 6.73 15.55
CA ASP A 58 20.20 7.64 16.28
C ASP A 58 18.88 7.94 15.55
N VAL A 59 18.65 7.37 14.36
CA VAL A 59 17.44 7.59 13.57
C VAL A 59 16.69 6.28 13.36
N VAL A 60 15.37 6.31 13.54
CA VAL A 60 14.43 5.26 13.16
C VAL A 60 13.30 5.85 12.32
N LEU A 61 12.91 5.15 11.26
CA LEU A 61 11.84 5.55 10.34
C LEU A 61 10.50 4.94 10.78
N ALA A 62 9.41 5.69 10.51
CA ALA A 62 8.04 5.22 10.72
C ALA A 62 7.12 5.76 9.61
N GLY A 63 5.92 5.20 9.48
CA GLY A 63 4.93 5.63 8.50
C GLY A 63 5.46 5.61 7.06
N ASP A 64 5.11 6.60 6.29
CA ASP A 64 5.51 6.75 4.88
C ASP A 64 7.03 6.73 4.70
N ALA A 65 7.78 7.31 5.65
CA ALA A 65 9.25 7.28 5.62
C ALA A 65 9.81 5.85 5.68
N ALA A 66 9.09 4.91 6.30
CA ALA A 66 9.44 3.50 6.36
C ALA A 66 8.85 2.67 5.20
N GLY A 67 8.05 3.29 4.32
CA GLY A 67 7.43 2.65 3.17
C GLY A 67 6.21 1.82 3.51
N VAL A 68 5.47 2.14 4.56
CA VAL A 68 4.40 1.29 5.08
C VAL A 68 2.98 1.74 4.70
N VAL A 69 2.82 2.22 3.49
CA VAL A 69 1.49 2.37 2.90
C VAL A 69 1.07 1.03 2.29
N ALA A 70 -0.16 0.57 2.59
CA ALA A 70 -0.64 -0.72 2.10
C ALA A 70 -0.74 -0.74 0.58
N PRO A 71 -0.10 -1.71 -0.11
CA PRO A 71 -0.26 -1.90 -1.55
C PRO A 71 -1.74 -2.12 -1.89
N SER A 72 -2.13 -1.82 -3.12
CA SER A 72 -3.49 -1.95 -3.68
C SER A 72 -4.59 -1.08 -3.06
N SER A 73 -4.55 -0.76 -1.76
CA SER A 73 -5.56 0.10 -1.12
C SER A 73 -5.09 1.54 -0.91
N GLY A 74 -3.76 1.78 -0.83
CA GLY A 74 -3.21 3.10 -0.49
C GLY A 74 -3.44 3.51 0.97
N GLU A 75 -3.88 2.57 1.83
CA GLU A 75 -4.13 2.86 3.25
C GLU A 75 -2.82 3.00 4.01
N GLY A 76 -2.55 4.20 4.53
CA GLY A 76 -1.33 4.53 5.26
C GLY A 76 -1.56 4.87 6.73
N ILE A 77 -2.75 5.37 7.11
CA ILE A 77 -3.00 5.93 8.43
C ILE A 77 -2.78 4.90 9.54
N TYR A 78 -3.45 3.76 9.46
CA TYR A 78 -3.28 2.69 10.44
C TYR A 78 -1.83 2.21 10.52
N TYR A 79 -1.19 1.99 9.38
CA TYR A 79 0.17 1.48 9.34
C TYR A 79 1.21 2.52 9.80
N ALA A 80 0.94 3.80 9.59
CA ALA A 80 1.76 4.89 10.15
C ALA A 80 1.68 4.90 11.69
N MET A 81 0.47 4.76 12.25
CA MET A 81 0.28 4.67 13.71
C MET A 81 0.94 3.41 14.29
N ALA A 82 0.75 2.25 13.65
CA ALA A 82 1.40 1.00 14.06
C ALA A 82 2.94 1.12 13.96
N GLY A 83 3.44 1.72 12.89
CA GLY A 83 4.87 2.00 12.67
C GLY A 83 5.44 2.93 13.75
N GLY A 84 4.72 4.01 14.08
CA GLY A 84 5.10 4.93 15.15
C GLY A 84 5.20 4.24 16.52
N ARG A 85 4.24 3.39 16.85
CA ARG A 85 4.26 2.60 18.10
C ARG A 85 5.49 1.70 18.18
N VAL A 86 5.82 0.94 17.15
CA VAL A 86 7.00 0.07 17.19
C VAL A 86 8.31 0.83 17.11
N ALA A 87 8.33 2.01 16.46
CA ALA A 87 9.48 2.90 16.47
C ALA A 87 9.75 3.46 17.88
N ALA A 88 8.71 3.88 18.61
CA ALA A 88 8.82 4.29 20.00
C ALA A 88 9.35 3.16 20.89
N THR A 89 8.83 1.94 20.73
CA THR A 89 9.34 0.75 21.46
C THR A 89 10.83 0.50 21.19
N ALA A 90 11.25 0.61 19.92
CA ALA A 90 12.65 0.44 19.55
C ALA A 90 13.56 1.53 20.10
N ALA A 91 13.09 2.80 20.10
CA ALA A 91 13.80 3.92 20.68
C ALA A 91 13.97 3.76 22.19
N GLN A 92 12.92 3.35 22.90
CA GLN A 92 12.99 3.06 24.35
C GLN A 92 14.00 1.95 24.64
N ALA A 93 14.00 0.87 23.87
CA ALA A 93 14.95 -0.23 24.04
C ALA A 93 16.41 0.25 23.82
N ALA A 94 16.64 1.03 22.76
CA ALA A 94 17.96 1.59 22.46
C ALA A 94 18.46 2.53 23.57
N LEU A 95 17.60 3.38 24.11
CA LEU A 95 17.93 4.27 25.23
C LEU A 95 18.24 3.49 26.50
N ALA A 96 17.45 2.46 26.82
CA ALA A 96 17.65 1.65 28.02
C ALA A 96 18.92 0.80 27.97
N SER A 97 19.26 0.26 26.80
CA SER A 97 20.45 -0.61 26.62
C SER A 97 21.73 0.16 26.26
N GLY A 98 21.63 1.41 25.82
CA GLY A 98 22.72 2.16 25.21
C GLY A 98 23.17 1.62 23.83
N LYS A 99 22.40 0.71 23.22
CA LYS A 99 22.75 0.05 21.95
C LYS A 99 21.88 0.54 20.80
N ALA A 100 22.45 1.28 19.87
CA ALA A 100 21.78 1.73 18.65
C ALA A 100 21.23 0.56 17.79
N SER A 101 21.79 -0.66 17.93
CA SER A 101 21.29 -1.86 17.24
C SER A 101 19.85 -2.20 17.56
N ASP A 102 19.33 -1.76 18.71
CA ASP A 102 17.97 -2.04 19.14
C ASP A 102 16.93 -1.24 18.35
N LEU A 103 17.34 -0.21 17.62
CA LEU A 103 16.47 0.48 16.66
C LEU A 103 15.93 -0.45 15.56
N LYS A 104 16.63 -1.54 15.25
CA LYS A 104 16.18 -2.60 14.32
C LYS A 104 14.88 -3.29 14.76
N LEU A 105 14.54 -3.23 16.05
CA LEU A 105 13.31 -3.80 16.59
C LEU A 105 12.06 -3.20 15.93
N ALA A 106 12.08 -1.93 15.52
CA ALA A 106 10.95 -1.28 14.87
C ALA A 106 10.48 -2.09 13.65
N ARG A 107 11.37 -2.33 12.69
CA ARG A 107 11.05 -3.13 11.50
C ARG A 107 10.71 -4.56 11.84
N LYS A 108 11.47 -5.19 12.74
CA LYS A 108 11.26 -6.59 13.15
C LYS A 108 9.85 -6.80 13.71
N LEU A 109 9.39 -5.94 14.61
CA LEU A 109 8.08 -6.02 15.23
C LEU A 109 6.97 -5.76 14.21
N PHE A 110 7.09 -4.70 13.40
CA PHE A 110 6.12 -4.40 12.36
C PHE A 110 5.98 -5.54 11.36
N MET A 111 7.08 -6.06 10.84
CA MET A 111 7.05 -7.15 9.85
C MET A 111 6.59 -8.48 10.45
N LYS A 112 6.79 -8.71 11.74
CA LYS A 112 6.23 -9.90 12.42
C LYS A 112 4.69 -9.90 12.33
N GLU A 113 4.05 -8.75 12.46
CA GLU A 113 2.59 -8.62 12.46
C GLU A 113 2.02 -8.48 11.02
N HIS A 114 2.63 -7.65 10.19
CA HIS A 114 2.00 -7.20 8.94
C HIS A 114 2.60 -7.78 7.65
N LYS A 115 3.72 -8.52 7.71
CA LYS A 115 4.42 -9.06 6.52
C LYS A 115 3.50 -9.80 5.55
N MET A 116 2.62 -10.65 6.07
CA MET A 116 1.74 -11.46 5.22
C MET A 116 0.65 -10.62 4.55
N VAL A 117 0.10 -9.64 5.25
CA VAL A 117 -0.88 -8.71 4.67
C VAL A 117 -0.23 -7.93 3.53
N PHE A 118 0.94 -7.34 3.75
CA PHE A 118 1.68 -6.62 2.71
C PHE A 118 2.04 -7.51 1.51
N LYS A 119 2.42 -8.77 1.76
CA LYS A 119 2.71 -9.74 0.69
C LYS A 119 1.48 -10.02 -0.18
N VAL A 120 0.32 -10.27 0.44
CA VAL A 120 -0.93 -10.53 -0.29
C VAL A 120 -1.37 -9.30 -1.08
N LEU A 121 -1.43 -8.12 -0.45
CA LEU A 121 -1.82 -6.88 -1.11
C LEU A 121 -0.87 -6.53 -2.26
N ARG A 122 0.43 -6.78 -2.10
CA ARG A 122 1.41 -6.60 -3.17
C ARG A 122 1.17 -7.54 -4.34
N SER A 123 0.89 -8.82 -4.06
CA SER A 123 0.57 -9.79 -5.11
C SER A 123 -0.67 -9.38 -5.89
N MET A 124 -1.70 -8.87 -5.22
CA MET A 124 -2.91 -8.34 -5.86
C MET A 124 -2.59 -7.13 -6.75
N GLN A 125 -1.80 -6.18 -6.25
CA GLN A 125 -1.36 -5.04 -7.04
C GLN A 125 -0.58 -5.47 -8.29
N ASP A 126 0.39 -6.36 -8.12
CA ASP A 126 1.21 -6.87 -9.24
C ASP A 126 0.39 -7.67 -10.25
N ALA A 127 -0.69 -8.34 -9.84
CA ALA A 127 -1.57 -9.09 -10.73
C ALA A 127 -2.52 -8.18 -11.52
N TYR A 128 -3.16 -7.22 -10.85
CA TYR A 128 -4.30 -6.49 -11.42
C TYR A 128 -4.00 -5.07 -11.88
N TYR A 129 -2.97 -4.39 -11.35
CA TYR A 129 -2.75 -2.97 -11.65
C TYR A 129 -1.85 -2.71 -12.87
N LYS A 130 -1.56 -3.74 -13.66
CA LYS A 130 -0.67 -3.63 -14.85
C LYS A 130 -1.34 -3.00 -16.07
N SER A 131 -2.67 -3.08 -16.18
CA SER A 131 -3.43 -2.50 -17.29
C SER A 131 -4.86 -2.19 -16.84
N ASP A 132 -5.55 -1.33 -17.60
CA ASP A 132 -6.95 -0.98 -17.36
C ASP A 132 -7.84 -2.22 -17.42
N GLU A 133 -7.63 -3.07 -18.43
CA GLU A 133 -8.36 -4.34 -18.57
C GLU A 133 -8.24 -5.21 -17.29
N ARG A 134 -7.05 -5.30 -16.71
CA ARG A 134 -6.85 -6.08 -15.49
C ARG A 134 -7.50 -5.41 -14.28
N ARG A 135 -7.49 -4.08 -14.22
CA ARG A 135 -8.20 -3.35 -13.17
C ARG A 135 -9.71 -3.59 -13.23
N GLU A 136 -10.30 -3.55 -14.43
CA GLU A 136 -11.71 -3.84 -14.63
C GLU A 136 -12.06 -5.29 -14.21
N ARG A 137 -11.19 -6.25 -14.50
CA ARG A 137 -11.34 -7.63 -14.01
C ARG A 137 -11.30 -7.73 -12.48
N PHE A 138 -10.49 -6.93 -11.84
CA PHE A 138 -10.48 -6.85 -10.38
C PHE A 138 -11.77 -6.25 -9.83
N VAL A 139 -12.28 -5.19 -10.45
CA VAL A 139 -13.59 -4.60 -10.11
C VAL A 139 -14.70 -5.65 -10.27
N SER A 140 -14.70 -6.38 -11.38
CA SER A 140 -15.68 -7.47 -11.61
C SER A 140 -15.62 -8.55 -10.52
N LEU A 141 -14.40 -8.91 -10.07
CA LEU A 141 -14.23 -9.85 -8.95
C LEU A 141 -14.83 -9.31 -7.64
N CYS A 142 -14.80 -7.99 -7.42
CA CYS A 142 -15.36 -7.35 -6.24
C CYS A 142 -16.90 -7.37 -6.18
N HIS A 143 -17.61 -7.78 -7.25
CA HIS A 143 -19.04 -8.05 -7.19
C HIS A 143 -19.40 -9.34 -6.42
N ASP A 144 -18.42 -10.22 -6.21
CA ASP A 144 -18.64 -11.44 -5.44
C ASP A 144 -18.78 -11.15 -3.95
N ILE A 145 -19.89 -11.62 -3.37
CA ILE A 145 -20.23 -11.35 -1.96
C ILE A 145 -19.20 -11.93 -0.97
N ASP A 146 -18.54 -13.03 -1.30
CA ASP A 146 -17.49 -13.58 -0.44
C ASP A 146 -16.22 -12.73 -0.53
N VAL A 147 -15.88 -12.22 -1.72
CA VAL A 147 -14.78 -11.27 -1.90
C VAL A 147 -15.04 -10.02 -1.07
N GLN A 148 -16.22 -9.42 -1.17
CA GLN A 148 -16.60 -8.24 -0.40
C GLN A 148 -16.47 -8.50 1.11
N ARG A 149 -17.09 -9.58 1.59
CA ARG A 149 -17.13 -9.92 3.01
C ARG A 149 -15.73 -10.19 3.58
N LEU A 150 -14.93 -11.04 2.92
CA LEU A 150 -13.58 -11.34 3.39
C LEU A 150 -12.64 -10.14 3.28
N THR A 151 -12.80 -9.31 2.26
CA THR A 151 -12.03 -8.07 2.12
C THR A 151 -12.39 -7.09 3.22
N PHE A 152 -13.67 -6.89 3.50
CA PHE A 152 -14.13 -6.01 4.57
C PHE A 152 -13.63 -6.49 5.95
N GLU A 153 -13.80 -7.79 6.25
CA GLU A 153 -13.31 -8.37 7.51
C GLU A 153 -11.78 -8.21 7.66
N ALA A 154 -11.02 -8.48 6.59
CA ALA A 154 -9.57 -8.31 6.59
C ALA A 154 -9.15 -6.85 6.75
N TYR A 155 -9.85 -5.93 6.07
CA TYR A 155 -9.59 -4.50 6.15
C TYR A 155 -9.88 -3.95 7.55
N MET A 156 -11.02 -4.29 8.14
CA MET A 156 -11.39 -3.83 9.48
C MET A 156 -10.45 -4.37 10.57
N ASN A 157 -10.08 -5.64 10.48
CA ASN A 157 -9.22 -6.27 11.48
C ASN A 157 -7.72 -6.12 11.21
N LYS A 158 -7.33 -5.58 10.05
CA LYS A 158 -5.92 -5.43 9.58
C LYS A 158 -5.13 -6.76 9.60
N LYS A 159 -5.84 -7.86 9.39
CA LYS A 159 -5.31 -9.24 9.41
C LYS A 159 -5.94 -10.05 8.30
N LEU A 160 -5.21 -11.03 7.80
CA LEU A 160 -5.77 -11.99 6.85
C LEU A 160 -6.82 -12.86 7.55
N VAL A 161 -8.02 -12.88 6.99
CA VAL A 161 -9.09 -13.77 7.46
C VAL A 161 -8.73 -15.19 7.06
N ARG A 162 -8.60 -16.08 8.03
CA ARG A 162 -8.32 -17.52 7.82
C ARG A 162 -9.58 -18.39 7.91
N ALA A 163 -10.67 -17.81 8.38
CA ALA A 163 -11.96 -18.48 8.44
C ALA A 163 -12.51 -18.76 7.03
N ARG A 164 -13.40 -19.74 6.90
CA ARG A 164 -14.12 -20.07 5.66
C ARG A 164 -13.21 -20.55 4.50
N PRO A 165 -12.52 -21.70 4.66
CA PRO A 165 -11.57 -22.19 3.65
C PRO A 165 -12.21 -22.42 2.27
N MET A 166 -13.47 -22.82 2.22
CA MET A 166 -14.21 -23.01 0.95
C MET A 166 -14.45 -21.68 0.21
N ALA A 167 -14.69 -20.56 0.93
CA ALA A 167 -14.77 -19.24 0.32
C ALA A 167 -13.42 -18.82 -0.28
N HIS A 168 -12.34 -19.05 0.42
CA HIS A 168 -10.98 -18.79 -0.10
C HIS A 168 -10.67 -19.61 -1.33
N LEU A 169 -11.02 -20.90 -1.35
CA LEU A 169 -10.84 -21.77 -2.51
C LEU A 169 -11.64 -21.25 -3.71
N ARG A 170 -12.93 -20.93 -3.50
CA ARG A 170 -13.81 -20.38 -4.54
C ARG A 170 -13.30 -19.06 -5.09
N ILE A 171 -12.86 -18.14 -4.23
CA ILE A 171 -12.23 -16.88 -4.65
C ILE A 171 -10.94 -17.15 -5.41
N GLY A 172 -10.12 -18.10 -4.98
CA GLY A 172 -8.89 -18.50 -5.68
C GLY A 172 -9.18 -18.98 -7.11
N VAL A 173 -10.16 -19.84 -7.29
CA VAL A 173 -10.58 -20.31 -8.62
C VAL A 173 -11.10 -19.16 -9.48
N LYS A 174 -11.96 -18.28 -8.94
CA LYS A 174 -12.45 -17.08 -9.65
C LYS A 174 -11.32 -16.15 -10.05
N ASN A 175 -10.35 -15.90 -9.15
CA ASN A 175 -9.18 -15.10 -9.44
C ASN A 175 -8.39 -15.64 -10.64
N VAL A 176 -8.13 -16.95 -10.66
CA VAL A 176 -7.43 -17.61 -11.76
C VAL A 176 -8.24 -17.48 -13.06
N ALA A 177 -9.57 -17.72 -13.02
CA ALA A 177 -10.44 -17.58 -14.18
C ALA A 177 -10.42 -16.14 -14.75
N HIS A 178 -10.48 -15.12 -13.90
CA HIS A 178 -10.35 -13.72 -14.33
C HIS A 178 -8.96 -13.39 -14.92
N LEU A 179 -7.89 -13.86 -14.29
CA LEU A 179 -6.53 -13.61 -14.78
C LEU A 179 -6.25 -14.32 -16.10
N LEU A 180 -6.82 -15.51 -16.31
CA LEU A 180 -6.71 -16.29 -17.56
C LEU A 180 -7.75 -15.87 -18.62
N ARG A 181 -8.58 -14.86 -18.36
CA ARG A 181 -9.64 -14.39 -19.27
C ARG A 181 -10.71 -15.42 -19.59
N LEU A 182 -10.91 -16.40 -18.72
CA LEU A 182 -11.95 -17.43 -18.88
C LEU A 182 -13.36 -16.93 -18.55
N VAL A 183 -13.45 -15.77 -17.88
CA VAL A 183 -14.70 -15.09 -17.54
C VAL A 183 -14.66 -13.69 -18.12
N PRO A 184 -15.74 -13.21 -18.77
CA PRO A 184 -15.80 -11.84 -19.25
C PRO A 184 -15.74 -10.86 -18.08
N ALA A 185 -15.13 -9.68 -18.30
CA ALA A 185 -15.31 -8.56 -17.39
C ALA A 185 -16.77 -8.10 -17.56
N THR A 186 -17.58 -8.25 -16.54
CA THR A 186 -18.94 -7.73 -16.55
C THR A 186 -18.87 -6.24 -16.33
N TYR A 187 -19.06 -5.48 -17.40
CA TYR A 187 -19.41 -4.08 -17.27
C TYR A 187 -20.88 -4.03 -16.84
N GLY A 188 -21.15 -3.58 -15.62
CA GLY A 188 -22.50 -3.27 -15.18
C GLY A 188 -23.01 -2.00 -15.85
#